data_9ab74775f224ca7d33e19c0d0d5ce168
#
_entry.id   9ab74775f224ca7d33e19c0d0d5ce168
#
_cell.length_a   1.000
_cell.length_b   1.000
_cell.length_c   1.000
_cell.angle_alpha   90.00
_cell.angle_beta   90.00
_cell.angle_gamma   90.00
#
_symmetry.space_group_name_H-M   'P 1'
#
loop_
_entity.id
_entity.type
_entity.pdbx_description
1 polymer ?
#
loop_
_entity_poly.entity_id
_entity_poly.type
_entity_poly.pdbx_seq_one_letter_code
_entity_poly.pdbx_strand_id
1 'polypeptide(L)'
;MTSSPVSVLIHGASGRMGQALLRLAVQDPALQVVAAVIRRAPAQRVVDGVPYFAAAELNGAPAFDVAVDFSLPQGFDPVLALCVARGAALVSGTTGLDEAQRQALADAAARIPLIWASNFSLGVAVLNELVERAAAALPGWDCDIVESHHVHKQDAPSGTALTLGE
;
A
#
# COMPACT_ATOMS: atom_id res chain seq x y z
N MET A 1 -15.74 -19.51 18.32
CA MET A 1 -14.30 -19.34 18.58
C MET A 1 -13.93 -17.97 18.01
N THR A 2 -13.69 -16.98 18.85
CA THR A 2 -13.18 -15.66 18.40
C THR A 2 -11.71 -15.85 18.05
N SER A 3 -11.36 -15.74 16.77
CA SER A 3 -9.97 -15.70 16.35
C SER A 3 -9.28 -14.47 17.01
N SER A 4 -8.02 -14.60 17.37
CA SER A 4 -7.23 -13.43 17.78
C SER A 4 -7.25 -12.36 16.69
N PRO A 5 -7.28 -11.07 17.03
CA PRO A 5 -7.22 -10.00 16.02
C PRO A 5 -5.93 -10.10 15.21
N VAL A 6 -6.02 -9.75 13.93
CA VAL A 6 -4.85 -9.66 13.05
C VAL A 6 -4.01 -8.45 13.45
N SER A 7 -2.74 -8.68 13.74
CA SER A 7 -1.80 -7.62 14.09
C SER A 7 -1.28 -6.90 12.84
N VAL A 8 -1.45 -5.56 12.81
CA VAL A 8 -1.20 -4.73 11.63
C VAL A 8 -0.12 -3.70 11.92
N LEU A 9 0.89 -3.63 11.04
CA LEU A 9 1.81 -2.51 10.95
C LEU A 9 1.35 -1.58 9.83
N ILE A 10 1.14 -0.28 10.11
CA ILE A 10 0.81 0.72 9.09
C ILE A 10 2.05 1.55 8.76
N HIS A 11 2.55 1.42 7.54
CA HIS A 11 3.69 2.18 7.02
C HIS A 11 3.21 3.34 6.15
N GLY A 12 3.83 4.52 6.31
CA GLY A 12 3.30 5.75 5.73
C GLY A 12 2.12 6.34 6.52
N ALA A 13 2.07 6.05 7.83
CA ALA A 13 0.96 6.37 8.73
C ALA A 13 0.63 7.87 8.84
N SER A 14 1.54 8.79 8.49
CA SER A 14 1.29 10.24 8.45
C SER A 14 0.61 10.72 7.16
N GLY A 15 0.57 9.89 6.13
CA GLY A 15 -0.09 10.20 4.86
C GLY A 15 -1.61 10.10 4.93
N ARG A 16 -2.29 10.60 3.90
CA ARG A 16 -3.77 10.55 3.81
C ARG A 16 -4.33 9.14 3.98
N MET A 17 -3.75 8.16 3.27
CA MET A 17 -4.17 6.76 3.35
C MET A 17 -3.84 6.17 4.72
N GLY A 18 -2.62 6.39 5.24
CA GLY A 18 -2.23 5.91 6.56
C GLY A 18 -3.14 6.41 7.68
N GLN A 19 -3.51 7.68 7.65
CA GLN A 19 -4.47 8.27 8.61
C GLN A 19 -5.87 7.68 8.47
N ALA A 20 -6.33 7.40 7.25
CA ALA A 20 -7.62 6.76 7.04
C ALA A 20 -7.61 5.31 7.58
N LEU A 21 -6.55 4.56 7.32
CA LEU A 21 -6.36 3.19 7.81
C LEU A 21 -6.33 3.14 9.35
N LEU A 22 -5.61 4.06 9.99
CA LEU A 22 -5.58 4.15 11.46
C LEU A 22 -6.98 4.36 12.04
N ARG A 23 -7.77 5.30 11.47
CA ARG A 23 -9.14 5.54 11.93
C ARG A 23 -10.06 4.33 11.74
N LEU A 24 -9.93 3.61 10.63
CA LEU A 24 -10.77 2.43 10.33
C LEU A 24 -10.37 1.22 11.20
N ALA A 25 -9.06 0.98 11.36
CA ALA A 25 -8.58 -0.16 12.12
C ALA A 25 -8.98 -0.10 13.61
N VAL A 26 -9.06 1.10 14.20
CA VAL A 26 -9.55 1.25 15.59
C VAL A 26 -11.02 0.84 15.75
N GLN A 27 -11.80 0.91 14.67
CA GLN A 27 -13.23 0.58 14.69
C GLN A 27 -13.51 -0.90 14.42
N ASP A 28 -12.51 -1.66 13.96
CA ASP A 28 -12.66 -3.07 13.62
C ASP A 28 -11.99 -3.96 14.70
N PRO A 29 -12.78 -4.68 15.51
CA PRO A 29 -12.25 -5.56 16.54
C PRO A 29 -11.45 -6.75 16.00
N ALA A 30 -11.54 -7.04 14.69
CA ALA A 30 -10.72 -8.06 14.03
C ALA A 30 -9.28 -7.59 13.75
N LEU A 31 -8.97 -6.30 13.93
CA LEU A 31 -7.66 -5.70 13.67
C LEU A 31 -7.05 -5.13 14.95
N GLN A 32 -5.74 -5.27 15.08
CA GLN A 32 -4.95 -4.61 16.11
C GLN A 32 -3.76 -3.90 15.47
N VAL A 33 -3.75 -2.56 15.48
CA VAL A 33 -2.59 -1.80 15.02
C VAL A 33 -1.49 -1.87 16.08
N VAL A 34 -0.42 -2.58 15.77
CA VAL A 34 0.73 -2.78 16.67
C VAL A 34 1.85 -1.77 16.43
N ALA A 35 1.89 -1.16 15.25
CA ALA A 35 2.85 -0.12 14.90
C ALA A 35 2.32 0.82 13.81
N ALA A 36 2.52 2.11 14.01
CA ALA A 36 2.36 3.14 12.99
C ALA A 36 3.74 3.72 12.66
N VAL A 37 4.18 3.59 11.40
CA VAL A 37 5.51 4.00 10.97
C VAL A 37 5.41 5.25 10.12
N ILE A 38 6.16 6.28 10.49
CA ILE A 38 6.23 7.57 9.82
C ILE A 38 7.69 7.98 9.60
N ARG A 39 7.94 8.96 8.74
CA ARG A 39 9.32 9.38 8.40
C ARG A 39 10.14 9.74 9.64
N ARG A 40 9.57 10.54 10.55
CA ARG A 40 10.17 10.94 11.83
C ARG A 40 9.13 10.72 12.90
N ALA A 41 9.46 9.91 13.90
CA ALA A 41 8.52 9.65 14.99
C ALA A 41 8.14 10.96 15.71
N PRO A 42 6.88 11.09 16.16
CA PRO A 42 6.44 12.22 16.93
C PRO A 42 7.08 12.18 18.32
N ALA A 43 7.07 13.32 19.01
CA ALA A 43 7.54 13.39 20.40
C ALA A 43 6.72 12.45 21.32
N GLN A 44 5.41 12.39 21.10
CA GLN A 44 4.53 11.41 21.73
C GLN A 44 4.59 10.09 20.95
N ARG A 45 5.16 9.07 21.58
CA ARG A 45 5.40 7.76 20.95
C ARG A 45 4.17 6.84 20.92
N VAL A 46 3.12 7.17 21.63
CA VAL A 46 1.84 6.47 21.63
C VAL A 46 0.74 7.50 21.43
N VAL A 47 -0.06 7.33 20.37
CA VAL A 47 -1.21 8.20 20.08
C VAL A 47 -2.43 7.31 19.93
N ASP A 48 -3.49 7.58 20.68
CA ASP A 48 -4.73 6.78 20.73
C ASP A 48 -4.48 5.28 20.93
N GLY A 49 -3.51 4.94 21.77
CA GLY A 49 -3.13 3.55 22.05
C GLY A 49 -2.22 2.90 21.01
N VAL A 50 -1.93 3.56 19.88
CA VAL A 50 -1.07 3.05 18.81
C VAL A 50 0.37 3.51 19.00
N PRO A 51 1.36 2.59 19.04
CA PRO A 51 2.78 2.93 19.07
C PRO A 51 3.27 3.50 17.74
N TYR A 52 4.05 4.59 17.78
CA TYR A 52 4.63 5.25 16.63
C TYR A 52 6.14 5.07 16.56
N PHE A 53 6.62 4.68 15.38
CA PHE A 53 8.03 4.48 15.08
C PHE A 53 8.49 5.43 13.96
N ALA A 54 9.75 5.87 14.03
CA ALA A 54 10.40 6.47 12.88
C ALA A 54 10.72 5.38 11.83
N ALA A 55 10.78 5.75 10.55
CA ALA A 55 11.19 4.82 9.49
C ALA A 55 12.57 4.17 9.76
N ALA A 56 13.50 4.91 10.37
CA ALA A 56 14.81 4.38 10.78
C ALA A 56 14.72 3.34 11.93
N GLU A 57 13.61 3.27 12.63
CA GLU A 57 13.35 2.35 13.74
C GLU A 57 12.48 1.15 13.32
N LEU A 58 12.17 1.00 12.03
CA LEU A 58 11.25 0.00 11.48
C LEU A 58 11.57 -1.43 11.95
N ASN A 59 12.85 -1.80 12.00
CA ASN A 59 13.27 -3.12 12.45
C ASN A 59 12.96 -3.41 13.92
N GLY A 60 12.79 -2.38 14.74
CA GLY A 60 12.40 -2.46 16.16
C GLY A 60 10.89 -2.54 16.37
N ALA A 61 10.07 -2.50 15.32
CA ALA A 61 8.63 -2.66 15.44
C ALA A 61 8.27 -4.03 16.05
N PRO A 62 7.18 -4.12 16.84
CA PRO A 62 6.68 -5.40 17.35
C PRO A 62 6.40 -6.40 16.24
N ALA A 63 6.19 -7.67 16.60
CA ALA A 63 5.72 -8.67 15.64
C ALA A 63 4.35 -8.26 15.08
N PHE A 64 4.12 -8.54 13.80
CA PHE A 64 2.87 -8.27 13.10
C PHE A 64 2.59 -9.36 12.07
N ASP A 65 1.33 -9.58 11.76
CA ASP A 65 0.88 -10.54 10.75
C ASP A 65 0.92 -9.94 9.35
N VAL A 66 0.58 -8.64 9.24
CA VAL A 66 0.54 -7.93 7.95
C VAL A 66 1.05 -6.50 8.09
N ALA A 67 1.86 -6.06 7.13
CA ALA A 67 2.16 -4.65 6.92
C ALA A 67 1.27 -4.08 5.83
N VAL A 68 0.69 -2.90 6.09
CA VAL A 68 -0.05 -2.11 5.10
C VAL A 68 0.75 -0.86 4.80
N ASP A 69 1.25 -0.76 3.56
CA ASP A 69 2.19 0.27 3.12
C ASP A 69 1.55 1.22 2.11
N PHE A 70 1.44 2.49 2.48
CA PHE A 70 1.12 3.63 1.62
C PHE A 70 2.14 4.74 1.82
N SER A 71 3.41 4.38 1.71
CA SER A 71 4.53 5.29 1.88
C SER A 71 4.96 5.93 0.54
N LEU A 72 6.21 6.29 0.46
CA LEU A 72 6.88 6.74 -0.76
C LEU A 72 7.85 5.65 -1.24
N PRO A 73 8.28 5.64 -2.52
CA PRO A 73 9.22 4.65 -3.05
C PRO A 73 10.47 4.43 -2.19
N GLN A 74 10.99 5.51 -1.58
CA GLN A 74 12.17 5.45 -0.70
C GLN A 74 11.93 4.68 0.61
N GLY A 75 10.67 4.50 1.00
CA GLY A 75 10.28 3.72 2.18
C GLY A 75 9.93 2.26 1.88
N PHE A 76 9.80 1.91 0.60
CA PHE A 76 9.30 0.61 0.17
C PHE A 76 10.26 -0.54 0.48
N ASP A 77 11.54 -0.43 0.10
CA ASP A 77 12.51 -1.52 0.26
C ASP A 77 12.67 -1.98 1.72
N PRO A 78 12.78 -1.08 2.71
CA PRO A 78 12.89 -1.49 4.11
C PRO A 78 11.68 -2.27 4.62
N VAL A 79 10.45 -1.86 4.27
CA VAL A 79 9.25 -2.57 4.74
C VAL A 79 9.08 -3.91 4.03
N LEU A 80 9.37 -4.00 2.73
CA LEU A 80 9.38 -5.26 1.98
C LEU A 80 10.38 -6.25 2.60
N ALA A 81 11.63 -5.80 2.82
CA ALA A 81 12.67 -6.63 3.42
C ALA A 81 12.28 -7.13 4.81
N LEU A 82 11.66 -6.26 5.63
CA LEU A 82 11.19 -6.65 6.96
C LEU A 82 10.08 -7.70 6.89
N CYS A 83 9.09 -7.55 5.99
CA CYS A 83 8.03 -8.54 5.79
C CYS A 83 8.61 -9.90 5.37
N VAL A 84 9.52 -9.89 4.40
CA VAL A 84 10.20 -11.11 3.95
C VAL A 84 11.00 -11.77 5.07
N ALA A 85 11.74 -10.99 5.86
CA ALA A 85 12.55 -11.52 6.97
C ALA A 85 11.68 -12.13 8.09
N ARG A 86 10.47 -11.61 8.30
CA ARG A 86 9.54 -12.07 9.34
C ARG A 86 8.51 -13.09 8.85
N GLY A 87 8.43 -13.35 7.54
CA GLY A 87 7.36 -14.16 6.95
C GLY A 87 5.97 -13.52 7.06
N ALA A 88 5.90 -12.21 7.24
CA ALA A 88 4.66 -11.46 7.38
C ALA A 88 4.09 -11.07 6.01
N ALA A 89 2.77 -10.94 5.92
CA ALA A 89 2.12 -10.48 4.69
C ALA A 89 2.39 -9.00 4.42
N LEU A 90 2.36 -8.60 3.14
CA LEU A 90 2.45 -7.20 2.71
C LEU A 90 1.28 -6.82 1.82
N VAL A 91 0.62 -5.71 2.13
CA VAL A 91 -0.32 -5.00 1.26
C VAL A 91 0.27 -3.63 0.96
N SER A 92 0.65 -3.36 -0.28
CA SER A 92 1.27 -2.07 -0.64
C SER A 92 0.53 -1.36 -1.76
N GLY A 93 0.27 -0.07 -1.54
CA GLY A 93 -0.22 0.90 -2.52
C GLY A 93 0.82 1.97 -2.85
N THR A 94 2.08 1.76 -2.53
CA THR A 94 3.16 2.67 -2.91
C THR A 94 3.35 2.64 -4.42
N THR A 95 3.16 3.78 -5.06
CA THR A 95 3.32 3.97 -6.51
C THR A 95 4.70 4.57 -6.84
N GLY A 96 5.09 4.55 -8.13
CA GLY A 96 6.37 5.10 -8.57
C GLY A 96 7.58 4.22 -8.23
N LEU A 97 7.36 2.92 -8.03
CA LEU A 97 8.45 1.94 -7.85
C LEU A 97 9.30 1.86 -9.12
N ASP A 98 10.61 1.86 -8.96
CA ASP A 98 11.55 1.61 -10.05
C ASP A 98 11.61 0.12 -10.43
N GLU A 99 12.39 -0.21 -11.47
CA GLU A 99 12.48 -1.58 -11.97
C GLU A 99 13.09 -2.54 -10.93
N ALA A 100 14.08 -2.10 -10.17
CA ALA A 100 14.70 -2.92 -9.13
C ALA A 100 13.71 -3.23 -8.01
N GLN A 101 12.89 -2.25 -7.64
CA GLN A 101 11.82 -2.42 -6.65
C GLN A 101 10.70 -3.33 -7.14
N ARG A 102 10.31 -3.23 -8.41
CA ARG A 102 9.34 -4.16 -9.02
C ARG A 102 9.86 -5.59 -9.06
N GLN A 103 11.14 -5.77 -9.40
CA GLN A 103 11.77 -7.10 -9.36
C GLN A 103 11.82 -7.64 -7.92
N ALA A 104 12.21 -6.83 -6.94
CA ALA A 104 12.20 -7.24 -5.52
C ALA A 104 10.80 -7.61 -5.03
N LEU A 105 9.76 -6.91 -5.50
CA LEU A 105 8.37 -7.24 -5.23
C LEU A 105 7.99 -8.63 -5.80
N ALA A 106 8.35 -8.90 -7.06
CA ALA A 106 8.10 -10.19 -7.70
C ALA A 106 8.81 -11.34 -6.96
N ASP A 107 10.06 -11.14 -6.56
CA ASP A 107 10.84 -12.12 -5.80
C ASP A 107 10.24 -12.38 -4.41
N ALA A 108 9.73 -11.34 -3.76
CA ALA A 108 9.08 -11.44 -2.45
C ALA A 108 7.74 -12.19 -2.52
N ALA A 109 6.98 -12.04 -3.61
CA ALA A 109 5.69 -12.72 -3.82
C ALA A 109 5.81 -14.25 -3.83
N ALA A 110 6.99 -14.80 -4.14
CA ALA A 110 7.27 -16.23 -4.02
C ALA A 110 7.52 -16.70 -2.57
N ARG A 111 7.66 -15.77 -1.61
CA ARG A 111 8.10 -16.06 -0.24
C ARG A 111 7.07 -15.69 0.82
N ILE A 112 6.27 -14.66 0.58
CA ILE A 112 5.26 -14.16 1.51
C ILE A 112 3.94 -13.87 0.79
N PRO A 113 2.79 -13.91 1.48
CA PRO A 113 1.55 -13.38 0.93
C PRO A 113 1.73 -11.88 0.65
N LEU A 114 1.46 -11.48 -0.61
CA LEU A 114 1.72 -10.12 -1.05
C LEU A 114 0.64 -9.65 -2.01
N ILE A 115 0.16 -8.42 -1.79
CA ILE A 115 -0.70 -7.67 -2.70
C ILE A 115 -0.04 -6.32 -2.96
N TRP A 116 0.17 -6.00 -4.23
CA TRP A 116 0.54 -4.66 -4.66
C TRP A 116 -0.45 -4.19 -5.73
N ALA A 117 -0.92 -2.96 -5.61
CA ALA A 117 -1.75 -2.33 -6.62
C ALA A 117 -1.49 -0.82 -6.67
N SER A 118 -1.53 -0.25 -7.87
CA SER A 118 -1.45 1.20 -8.07
C SER A 118 -2.71 1.92 -7.57
N ASN A 119 -3.83 1.20 -7.42
CA ASN A 119 -5.11 1.71 -6.96
C ASN A 119 -5.92 0.63 -6.26
N PHE A 120 -6.47 0.94 -5.09
CA PHE A 120 -7.32 0.06 -4.28
C PHE A 120 -8.81 0.44 -4.35
N SER A 121 -9.20 1.30 -5.28
CA SER A 121 -10.61 1.64 -5.48
C SER A 121 -11.34 0.52 -6.21
N LEU A 122 -12.40 -0.02 -5.60
CA LEU A 122 -13.25 -1.01 -6.25
C LEU A 122 -13.87 -0.46 -7.56
N GLY A 123 -14.24 0.83 -7.58
CA GLY A 123 -14.77 1.47 -8.77
C GLY A 123 -13.75 1.51 -9.93
N VAL A 124 -12.47 1.74 -9.61
CA VAL A 124 -11.40 1.71 -10.62
C VAL A 124 -11.15 0.27 -11.10
N ALA A 125 -11.21 -0.72 -10.23
CA ALA A 125 -11.07 -2.12 -10.63
C ALA A 125 -12.19 -2.55 -11.59
N VAL A 126 -13.44 -2.15 -11.32
CA VAL A 126 -14.58 -2.39 -12.22
C VAL A 126 -14.39 -1.65 -13.55
N LEU A 127 -13.93 -0.39 -13.52
CA LEU A 127 -13.65 0.36 -14.74
C LEU A 127 -12.58 -0.33 -15.60
N ASN A 128 -11.51 -0.82 -14.99
CA ASN A 128 -10.45 -1.54 -15.70
C ASN A 128 -11.01 -2.76 -16.43
N GLU A 129 -11.83 -3.59 -15.78
CA GLU A 129 -12.48 -4.73 -16.43
C GLU A 129 -13.39 -4.32 -17.59
N LEU A 130 -14.12 -3.21 -17.45
CA LEU A 130 -14.98 -2.71 -18.51
C LEU A 130 -14.19 -2.19 -19.72
N VAL A 131 -13.08 -1.50 -19.48
CA VAL A 131 -12.18 -1.01 -20.54
C VAL A 131 -11.55 -2.19 -21.30
N GLU A 132 -11.04 -3.19 -20.60
CA GLU A 132 -10.47 -4.40 -21.20
C GLU A 132 -11.50 -5.10 -22.10
N ARG A 133 -12.73 -5.30 -21.62
CA ARG A 133 -13.82 -5.91 -22.41
C ARG A 133 -14.20 -5.08 -23.60
N ALA A 134 -14.24 -3.75 -23.48
CA ALA A 134 -14.55 -2.85 -24.59
C ALA A 134 -13.47 -2.89 -25.67
N ALA A 135 -12.21 -2.81 -25.28
CA ALA A 135 -11.07 -2.88 -26.20
C ALA A 135 -11.02 -4.22 -26.94
N ALA A 136 -11.26 -5.32 -26.25
CA ALA A 136 -11.34 -6.65 -26.88
C ALA A 136 -12.50 -6.81 -27.88
N ALA A 137 -13.64 -6.13 -27.63
CA ALA A 137 -14.82 -6.18 -28.50
C ALA A 137 -14.71 -5.24 -29.70
N LEU A 138 -13.82 -4.28 -29.71
CA LEU A 138 -13.65 -3.22 -30.70
C LEU A 138 -12.22 -3.21 -31.28
N PRO A 139 -11.75 -4.34 -31.86
CA PRO A 139 -10.40 -4.42 -32.41
C PRO A 139 -10.20 -3.42 -33.56
N GLY A 140 -9.11 -2.66 -33.49
CA GLY A 140 -8.77 -1.65 -34.49
C GLY A 140 -9.41 -0.28 -34.29
N TRP A 141 -10.12 -0.07 -33.17
CA TRP A 141 -10.55 1.27 -32.76
C TRP A 141 -9.44 1.96 -31.96
N ASP A 142 -9.28 3.25 -32.20
CA ASP A 142 -8.38 4.06 -31.37
C ASP A 142 -9.01 4.29 -29.98
N CYS A 143 -8.17 4.21 -28.95
CA CYS A 143 -8.60 4.45 -27.58
C CYS A 143 -7.65 5.45 -26.92
N ASP A 144 -8.20 6.56 -26.47
CA ASP A 144 -7.45 7.61 -25.75
C ASP A 144 -7.84 7.62 -24.28
N ILE A 145 -6.84 7.76 -23.40
CA ILE A 145 -7.06 7.94 -21.98
C ILE A 145 -6.78 9.41 -21.63
N VAL A 146 -7.80 10.10 -21.12
CA VAL A 146 -7.69 11.48 -20.63
C VAL A 146 -7.95 11.50 -19.13
N GLU A 147 -7.00 12.01 -18.36
CA GLU A 147 -7.13 12.11 -16.91
C GLU A 147 -7.01 13.55 -16.42
N SER A 148 -7.66 13.85 -15.31
CA SER A 148 -7.60 15.14 -14.65
C SER A 148 -7.39 14.95 -13.15
N HIS A 149 -6.42 15.67 -12.59
CA HIS A 149 -6.05 15.60 -11.19
C HIS A 149 -5.91 16.98 -10.57
N HIS A 150 -5.93 17.02 -9.24
CA HIS A 150 -5.64 18.23 -8.48
C HIS A 150 -4.18 18.68 -8.68
N VAL A 151 -3.90 19.96 -8.44
CA VAL A 151 -2.58 20.60 -8.66
C VAL A 151 -1.41 20.02 -7.88
N HIS A 152 -1.67 19.20 -6.86
CA HIS A 152 -0.63 18.56 -6.04
C HIS A 152 -0.20 17.19 -6.56
N LYS A 153 -0.77 16.69 -7.67
CA LYS A 153 -0.33 15.43 -8.28
C LYS A 153 1.02 15.63 -8.95
N GLN A 154 1.97 14.78 -8.64
CA GLN A 154 3.36 14.88 -9.14
C GLN A 154 3.65 13.92 -10.29
N ASP A 155 3.05 12.73 -10.28
CA ASP A 155 3.21 11.72 -11.33
C ASP A 155 2.20 11.95 -12.46
N ALA A 156 2.68 11.93 -13.70
CA ALA A 156 1.89 11.97 -14.93
C ALA A 156 2.63 11.16 -16.03
N PRO A 157 1.96 10.18 -16.67
CA PRO A 157 0.62 9.67 -16.38
C PRO A 157 0.49 9.07 -14.98
N SER A 158 -0.75 9.01 -14.44
CA SER A 158 -0.98 8.35 -13.16
C SER A 158 -0.79 6.84 -13.27
N GLY A 159 -0.48 6.17 -12.14
CA GLY A 159 -0.44 4.71 -12.12
C GLY A 159 -1.74 4.06 -12.60
N THR A 160 -2.89 4.67 -12.33
CA THR A 160 -4.20 4.21 -12.83
C THR A 160 -4.30 4.32 -14.35
N ALA A 161 -3.87 5.45 -14.94
CA ALA A 161 -3.89 5.62 -16.39
C ALA A 161 -2.95 4.62 -17.10
N LEU A 162 -1.78 4.37 -16.53
CA LEU A 162 -0.84 3.37 -17.04
C LEU A 162 -1.46 1.96 -17.00
N THR A 163 -2.06 1.57 -15.87
CA THR A 163 -2.73 0.26 -15.75
C THR A 163 -3.91 0.10 -16.73
N LEU A 164 -4.68 1.17 -16.97
CA LEU A 164 -5.78 1.14 -17.95
C LEU A 164 -5.30 1.03 -19.40
N GLY A 165 -4.05 1.43 -19.68
CA GLY A 165 -3.45 1.38 -21.03
C GLY A 165 -2.69 0.08 -21.34
N GLU A 166 -2.45 -0.77 -20.35
CA GLU A 166 -1.81 -2.09 -20.49
C GLU A 166 -2.82 -3.14 -21.00
#